data_22dc179b1caf60d158d1d4f8969a239c
#
_entry.id   22dc179b1caf60d158d1d4f8969a239c
#
_cell.length_a   1.000
_cell.length_b   1.000
_cell.length_c   1.000
_cell.angle_alpha   90.00
_cell.angle_beta   90.00
_cell.angle_gamma   90.00
#
_symmetry.space_group_name_H-M   'P 1'
#
loop_
_entity.id
_entity.type
_entity.pdbx_description
1 polymer ?
#
loop_
_entity_poly.entity_id
_entity_poly.type
_entity_poly.pdbx_seq_one_letter_code
_entity_poly.pdbx_strand_id
1 'polypeptide(L)'
;MIKVIALLRRKDGLSREAFIAYYETRHAPLIRSLLPDIADYRRNYVDRAGAFESAVTAIDFDSVTEIRFADRAAYDRFLARSAETDVARAIAEDEENVFERAATRMFVVDETAAQAGTLAMADEIAELRAERAVRDGLARFARVLDSKDWAALGDVFAADITFDYGLGEQAGMAALTENMRRFLDRCGPSQHLIGSITIEVGPDRNSAVSRAYVQARHQRPGDQQGPVFDTNGEYVDRWERRSTGWRIVRRDALWHTHSGDAGVLYPSPQ
;
A
#
# COMPACT_ATOMS: atom_id res chain seq x y z
N MET A 1 19.68 10.20 -8.45
CA MET A 1 18.89 9.98 -9.69
C MET A 1 19.37 10.96 -10.74
N ILE A 2 19.59 10.55 -11.99
CA ILE A 2 19.95 11.46 -13.11
C ILE A 2 18.77 11.48 -14.07
N LYS A 3 18.44 12.67 -14.53
CA LYS A 3 17.39 12.90 -15.52
C LYS A 3 17.97 13.51 -16.79
N VAL A 4 17.58 12.96 -17.92
CA VAL A 4 17.92 13.43 -19.27
C VAL A 4 16.63 13.81 -19.97
N ILE A 5 16.66 14.91 -20.69
CA ILE A 5 15.58 15.36 -21.58
C ILE A 5 16.08 15.26 -23.02
N ALA A 6 15.26 14.64 -23.87
CA ALA A 6 15.44 14.66 -25.32
C ALA A 6 14.28 15.41 -25.99
N LEU A 7 14.60 16.42 -26.78
CA LEU A 7 13.66 17.11 -27.65
C LEU A 7 13.79 16.51 -29.06
N LEU A 8 12.71 15.89 -29.53
CA LEU A 8 12.74 15.09 -30.76
C LEU A 8 11.73 15.65 -31.75
N ARG A 9 12.22 15.90 -32.94
CA ARG A 9 11.41 16.34 -34.09
C ARG A 9 11.08 15.09 -34.93
N ARG A 10 9.83 14.91 -35.28
CA ARG A 10 9.43 13.84 -36.22
C ARG A 10 10.03 14.06 -37.58
N LYS A 11 10.29 12.98 -38.30
CA LYS A 11 10.77 13.02 -39.69
C LYS A 11 9.76 13.73 -40.58
N ASP A 12 10.26 14.56 -41.48
CA ASP A 12 9.44 15.26 -42.47
C ASP A 12 8.59 14.25 -43.27
N GLY A 13 7.31 14.59 -43.46
CA GLY A 13 6.34 13.74 -44.15
C GLY A 13 5.59 12.74 -43.28
N LEU A 14 6.00 12.50 -42.04
CA LEU A 14 5.19 11.67 -41.11
C LEU A 14 4.02 12.48 -40.53
N SER A 15 2.83 11.86 -40.46
CA SER A 15 1.76 12.44 -39.65
C SER A 15 2.09 12.29 -38.15
N ARG A 16 1.42 13.07 -37.28
CA ARG A 16 1.58 12.96 -35.85
C ARG A 16 1.21 11.55 -35.33
N GLU A 17 0.14 10.99 -35.87
CA GLU A 17 -0.37 9.67 -35.51
C GLU A 17 0.61 8.56 -35.90
N ALA A 18 1.18 8.63 -37.13
CA ALA A 18 2.19 7.69 -37.61
C ALA A 18 3.48 7.79 -36.78
N PHE A 19 3.89 9.01 -36.41
CA PHE A 19 5.03 9.26 -35.55
C PHE A 19 4.85 8.60 -34.17
N ILE A 20 3.71 8.85 -33.50
CA ILE A 20 3.40 8.28 -32.19
C ILE A 20 3.34 6.74 -32.30
N ALA A 21 2.64 6.21 -33.29
CA ALA A 21 2.50 4.76 -33.48
C ALA A 21 3.87 4.09 -33.66
N TYR A 22 4.74 4.64 -34.48
CA TYR A 22 6.10 4.10 -34.70
C TYR A 22 6.91 4.19 -33.41
N TYR A 23 6.90 5.36 -32.75
CA TYR A 23 7.66 5.57 -31.54
C TYR A 23 7.29 4.55 -30.45
N GLU A 24 5.99 4.35 -30.18
CA GLU A 24 5.53 3.46 -29.12
C GLU A 24 5.70 1.97 -29.48
N THR A 25 5.53 1.59 -30.74
CA THR A 25 5.53 0.18 -31.13
C THR A 25 6.87 -0.34 -31.64
N ARG A 26 7.79 0.54 -32.01
CA ARG A 26 9.10 0.18 -32.57
C ARG A 26 10.26 0.78 -31.80
N HIS A 27 10.38 2.10 -31.80
CA HIS A 27 11.53 2.79 -31.23
C HIS A 27 11.66 2.57 -29.72
N ALA A 28 10.61 2.82 -28.95
CA ALA A 28 10.70 2.72 -27.49
C ALA A 28 10.98 1.29 -26.99
N PRO A 29 10.38 0.23 -27.55
CA PRO A 29 10.78 -1.16 -27.26
C PRO A 29 12.24 -1.46 -27.63
N LEU A 30 12.71 -0.99 -28.79
CA LEU A 30 14.11 -1.17 -29.22
C LEU A 30 15.07 -0.52 -28.21
N ILE A 31 14.87 0.76 -27.86
CA ILE A 31 15.70 1.49 -26.89
C ILE A 31 15.74 0.75 -25.56
N ARG A 32 14.61 0.31 -25.03
CA ARG A 32 14.56 -0.43 -23.75
C ARG A 32 15.27 -1.78 -23.81
N SER A 33 15.25 -2.45 -24.96
CA SER A 33 15.96 -3.72 -25.14
C SER A 33 17.48 -3.55 -25.25
N LEU A 34 17.93 -2.50 -25.91
CA LEU A 34 19.35 -2.23 -26.12
C LEU A 34 20.01 -1.57 -24.91
N LEU A 35 19.26 -0.76 -24.15
CA LEU A 35 19.73 0.13 -23.07
C LEU A 35 18.97 -0.17 -21.75
N PRO A 36 19.23 -1.29 -21.09
CA PRO A 36 18.47 -1.78 -19.95
C PRO A 36 18.68 -0.95 -18.66
N ASP A 37 19.69 -0.09 -18.60
CA ASP A 37 19.96 0.78 -17.45
C ASP A 37 18.97 1.96 -17.31
N ILE A 38 18.05 2.12 -18.26
CA ILE A 38 16.98 3.11 -18.18
C ILE A 38 15.95 2.68 -17.14
N ALA A 39 15.85 3.43 -16.03
CA ALA A 39 14.93 3.15 -14.94
C ALA A 39 13.48 3.61 -15.26
N ASP A 40 13.33 4.79 -15.90
CA ASP A 40 12.05 5.33 -16.33
C ASP A 40 12.22 6.02 -17.70
N TYR A 41 11.23 5.80 -18.57
CA TYR A 41 11.27 6.28 -19.96
C TYR A 41 9.90 6.82 -20.35
N ARG A 42 9.74 8.14 -20.31
CA ARG A 42 8.48 8.84 -20.59
C ARG A 42 8.56 9.63 -21.87
N ARG A 43 7.51 9.52 -22.69
CA ARG A 43 7.34 10.27 -23.93
C ARG A 43 6.15 11.19 -23.77
N ASN A 44 6.37 12.50 -23.97
CA ASN A 44 5.35 13.52 -23.92
C ASN A 44 5.22 14.09 -25.34
N TYR A 45 4.09 13.84 -25.98
CA TYR A 45 3.86 14.29 -27.37
C TYR A 45 3.22 15.66 -27.37
N VAL A 46 3.85 16.60 -28.12
CA VAL A 46 3.36 17.97 -28.19
C VAL A 46 1.96 18.03 -28.79
N ASP A 47 1.04 18.66 -28.08
CA ASP A 47 -0.27 19.03 -28.59
C ASP A 47 -0.24 20.52 -28.99
N ARG A 48 -0.13 20.78 -30.30
CA ARG A 48 -0.04 22.12 -30.81
C ARG A 48 -1.35 22.91 -30.69
N ALA A 49 -2.49 22.23 -30.58
CA ALA A 49 -3.77 22.91 -30.42
C ALA A 49 -3.91 23.54 -29.03
N GLY A 50 -3.22 22.98 -28.02
CA GLY A 50 -3.17 23.49 -26.65
C GLY A 50 -1.91 24.34 -26.34
N ALA A 51 -1.04 24.57 -27.31
CA ALA A 51 0.24 25.24 -27.08
C ALA A 51 0.07 26.73 -26.80
N PHE A 52 0.77 27.21 -25.76
CA PHE A 52 0.96 28.63 -25.52
C PHE A 52 2.14 29.10 -26.40
N GLU A 53 1.85 29.51 -27.60
CA GLU A 53 2.87 30.07 -28.49
C GLU A 53 3.02 31.58 -28.24
N SER A 54 4.23 32.00 -27.85
CA SER A 54 4.58 33.40 -27.91
C SER A 54 4.90 33.77 -29.36
N ALA A 55 4.65 35.01 -29.77
CA ALA A 55 4.86 35.51 -31.14
C ALA A 55 6.31 35.41 -31.63
N VAL A 56 7.26 34.93 -30.84
CA VAL A 56 8.72 35.02 -31.11
C VAL A 56 9.33 33.66 -31.49
N THR A 57 8.78 32.51 -31.03
CA THR A 57 9.43 31.22 -31.30
C THR A 57 8.41 30.09 -31.38
N ALA A 58 8.28 29.46 -32.55
CA ALA A 58 7.47 28.25 -32.72
C ALA A 58 8.13 27.05 -32.04
N ILE A 59 7.32 26.14 -31.53
CA ILE A 59 7.79 24.84 -31.03
C ILE A 59 8.33 24.03 -32.19
N ASP A 60 9.63 23.71 -32.17
CA ASP A 60 10.39 23.09 -33.25
C ASP A 60 10.63 21.56 -33.02
N PHE A 61 9.94 20.96 -32.05
CA PHE A 61 9.98 19.53 -31.72
C PHE A 61 8.56 18.99 -31.58
N ASP A 62 8.42 17.66 -31.66
CA ASP A 62 7.13 16.93 -31.56
C ASP A 62 7.01 16.05 -30.32
N SER A 63 8.15 15.75 -29.68
CA SER A 63 8.17 15.00 -28.41
C SER A 63 9.20 15.57 -27.44
N VAL A 64 8.82 15.60 -26.16
CA VAL A 64 9.73 15.74 -25.01
C VAL A 64 9.82 14.38 -24.35
N THR A 65 10.98 13.74 -24.48
CA THR A 65 11.25 12.43 -23.88
C THR A 65 12.09 12.61 -22.63
N GLU A 66 11.59 12.07 -21.52
CA GLU A 66 12.28 12.04 -20.24
C GLU A 66 12.89 10.66 -20.03
N ILE A 67 14.18 10.61 -19.73
CA ILE A 67 14.90 9.37 -19.43
C ILE A 67 15.49 9.52 -18.02
N ARG A 68 15.20 8.57 -17.14
CA ARG A 68 15.70 8.58 -15.76
C ARG A 68 16.59 7.39 -15.50
N PHE A 69 17.66 7.63 -14.76
CA PHE A 69 18.62 6.62 -14.30
C PHE A 69 18.63 6.59 -12.78
N ALA A 70 18.78 5.40 -12.21
CA ALA A 70 18.80 5.21 -10.76
C ALA A 70 19.91 6.03 -10.09
N ASP A 71 21.09 6.05 -10.70
CA ASP A 71 22.28 6.73 -10.20
C ASP A 71 23.24 7.13 -11.34
N ARG A 72 24.37 7.72 -11.00
CA ARG A 72 25.41 8.11 -11.94
C ARG A 72 26.04 6.91 -12.64
N ALA A 73 26.22 5.80 -11.96
CA ALA A 73 26.81 4.61 -12.54
C ALA A 73 25.92 3.99 -13.63
N ALA A 74 24.58 3.95 -13.43
CA ALA A 74 23.64 3.51 -14.44
C ALA A 74 23.67 4.42 -15.68
N TYR A 75 23.78 5.74 -15.48
CA TYR A 75 23.93 6.68 -16.59
C TYR A 75 25.23 6.49 -17.37
N ASP A 76 26.35 6.26 -16.67
CA ASP A 76 27.66 6.02 -17.32
C ASP A 76 27.66 4.69 -18.11
N ARG A 77 27.01 3.64 -17.62
CA ARG A 77 26.79 2.40 -18.38
C ARG A 77 25.92 2.60 -19.62
N PHE A 78 24.84 3.37 -19.48
CA PHE A 78 24.00 3.75 -20.62
C PHE A 78 24.83 4.47 -21.71
N LEU A 79 25.68 5.44 -21.36
CA LEU A 79 26.55 6.12 -22.30
C LEU A 79 27.55 5.17 -22.96
N ALA A 80 28.19 4.29 -22.20
CA ALA A 80 29.12 3.31 -22.71
C ALA A 80 28.43 2.34 -23.69
N ARG A 81 27.27 1.81 -23.30
CA ARG A 81 26.49 0.88 -24.10
C ARG A 81 25.96 1.50 -25.38
N SER A 82 25.45 2.74 -25.33
CA SER A 82 24.96 3.47 -26.51
C SER A 82 26.06 3.80 -27.52
N ALA A 83 27.34 3.85 -27.09
CA ALA A 83 28.49 4.08 -27.96
C ALA A 83 29.04 2.80 -28.61
N GLU A 84 28.59 1.62 -28.22
CA GLU A 84 28.99 0.36 -28.90
C GLU A 84 28.52 0.35 -30.35
N THR A 85 29.40 -0.05 -31.28
CA THR A 85 29.18 0.10 -32.72
C THR A 85 27.87 -0.53 -33.22
N ASP A 86 27.54 -1.70 -32.73
CA ASP A 86 26.32 -2.43 -33.13
C ASP A 86 25.06 -1.77 -32.55
N VAL A 87 25.12 -1.29 -31.30
CA VAL A 87 24.02 -0.58 -30.62
C VAL A 87 23.79 0.78 -31.28
N ALA A 88 24.85 1.57 -31.44
CA ALA A 88 24.78 2.89 -32.08
C ALA A 88 24.21 2.80 -33.51
N ARG A 89 24.62 1.76 -34.28
CA ARG A 89 24.11 1.54 -35.62
C ARG A 89 22.62 1.17 -35.59
N ALA A 90 22.20 0.24 -34.73
CA ALA A 90 20.80 -0.19 -34.64
C ALA A 90 19.89 0.97 -34.25
N ILE A 91 20.33 1.82 -33.32
CA ILE A 91 19.58 3.02 -32.91
C ILE A 91 19.51 4.00 -34.10
N ALA A 92 20.63 4.26 -34.78
CA ALA A 92 20.68 5.19 -35.89
C ALA A 92 19.77 4.78 -37.06
N GLU A 93 19.79 3.50 -37.45
CA GLU A 93 18.95 2.93 -38.50
C GLU A 93 17.44 3.06 -38.16
N ASP A 94 17.08 2.84 -36.91
CA ASP A 94 15.69 2.98 -36.45
C ASP A 94 15.26 4.45 -36.40
N GLU A 95 16.10 5.34 -35.86
CA GLU A 95 15.84 6.78 -35.78
C GLU A 95 15.62 7.43 -37.14
N GLU A 96 16.30 6.96 -38.20
CA GLU A 96 16.11 7.45 -39.57
C GLU A 96 14.67 7.26 -40.08
N ASN A 97 13.91 6.37 -39.49
CA ASN A 97 12.53 6.13 -39.88
C ASN A 97 11.54 7.05 -39.20
N VAL A 98 11.91 7.67 -38.08
CA VAL A 98 10.95 8.34 -37.19
C VAL A 98 11.35 9.78 -36.82
N PHE A 99 12.66 10.10 -36.76
CA PHE A 99 13.14 11.42 -36.33
C PHE A 99 13.91 12.19 -37.43
N GLU A 100 13.82 13.48 -37.33
CA GLU A 100 14.81 14.40 -37.94
C GLU A 100 16.03 14.42 -37.01
N ARG A 101 16.99 13.54 -37.23
CA ARG A 101 18.13 13.30 -36.32
C ARG A 101 18.98 14.55 -36.09
N ALA A 102 19.15 15.38 -37.14
CA ALA A 102 19.91 16.60 -37.03
C ALA A 102 19.28 17.67 -36.11
N ALA A 103 17.97 17.54 -35.84
CA ALA A 103 17.22 18.41 -34.92
C ALA A 103 17.11 17.83 -33.48
N THR A 104 17.64 16.63 -33.24
CA THR A 104 17.62 16.04 -31.90
C THR A 104 18.49 16.81 -30.92
N ARG A 105 17.92 17.17 -29.78
CA ARG A 105 18.65 17.84 -28.67
C ARG A 105 18.47 16.98 -27.42
N MET A 106 19.57 16.56 -26.81
CA MET A 106 19.56 15.74 -25.59
C MET A 106 20.51 16.33 -24.55
N PHE A 107 20.06 16.48 -23.32
CA PHE A 107 20.83 17.07 -22.24
C PHE A 107 20.39 16.58 -20.87
N VAL A 108 21.32 16.60 -19.91
CA VAL A 108 21.04 16.33 -18.49
C VAL A 108 20.38 17.56 -17.87
N VAL A 109 19.44 17.35 -16.98
CA VAL A 109 18.76 18.41 -16.22
C VAL A 109 18.82 18.17 -14.72
N ASP A 110 18.92 19.24 -13.97
CA ASP A 110 18.67 19.24 -12.54
C ASP A 110 17.19 19.49 -12.31
N GLU A 111 16.50 18.47 -11.74
CA GLU A 111 15.07 18.56 -11.49
C GLU A 111 14.80 19.12 -10.09
N THR A 112 14.14 20.24 -10.03
CA THR A 112 13.62 20.80 -8.78
C THR A 112 12.10 20.68 -8.78
N ALA A 113 11.56 19.89 -7.86
CA ALA A 113 10.11 19.75 -7.69
C ALA A 113 9.65 20.51 -6.44
N ALA A 114 8.49 21.16 -6.52
CA ALA A 114 7.83 21.66 -5.33
C ALA A 114 7.39 20.45 -4.46
N GLN A 115 7.89 20.36 -3.24
CA GLN A 115 7.75 19.18 -2.38
C GLN A 115 6.30 18.91 -1.88
N ALA A 116 5.39 19.88 -1.98
CA ALA A 116 4.08 19.83 -1.34
C ALA A 116 3.22 18.61 -1.77
N GLY A 117 3.19 18.26 -3.06
CA GLY A 117 2.37 17.15 -3.55
C GLY A 117 2.93 15.76 -3.21
N THR A 118 4.26 15.63 -3.17
CA THR A 118 4.93 14.34 -2.87
C THR A 118 4.84 14.00 -1.39
N LEU A 119 4.92 15.00 -0.51
CA LEU A 119 4.76 14.83 0.94
C LEU A 119 3.31 14.44 1.27
N ALA A 120 2.31 15.12 0.70
CA ALA A 120 0.90 14.79 0.92
C ALA A 120 0.56 13.34 0.49
N MET A 121 1.06 12.89 -0.66
CA MET A 121 0.86 11.51 -1.12
C MET A 121 1.57 10.48 -0.22
N ALA A 122 2.80 10.77 0.22
CA ALA A 122 3.51 9.88 1.15
C ALA A 122 2.77 9.78 2.49
N ASP A 123 2.18 10.87 2.92
CA ASP A 123 1.39 10.97 4.13
C ASP A 123 0.09 10.17 4.03
N GLU A 124 -0.63 10.28 2.93
CA GLU A 124 -1.84 9.51 2.66
C GLU A 124 -1.54 8.00 2.57
N ILE A 125 -0.47 7.61 1.89
CA ILE A 125 -0.03 6.20 1.82
C ILE A 125 0.32 5.65 3.20
N ALA A 126 0.97 6.45 4.05
CA ALA A 126 1.31 6.03 5.40
C ALA A 126 0.07 5.81 6.27
N GLU A 127 -0.93 6.67 6.16
CA GLU A 127 -2.22 6.56 6.83
C GLU A 127 -3.00 5.32 6.37
N LEU A 128 -3.14 5.12 5.07
CA LEU A 128 -3.78 3.92 4.49
C LEU A 128 -3.10 2.61 4.92
N ARG A 129 -1.77 2.61 5.05
CA ARG A 129 -1.02 1.46 5.56
C ARG A 129 -1.28 1.20 7.04
N ALA A 130 -1.41 2.26 7.84
CA ALA A 130 -1.76 2.14 9.25
C ALA A 130 -3.17 1.59 9.43
N GLU A 131 -4.16 2.15 8.74
CA GLU A 131 -5.54 1.63 8.74
C GLU A 131 -5.61 0.15 8.35
N ARG A 132 -4.93 -0.22 7.27
CA ARG A 132 -4.87 -1.62 6.83
C ARG A 132 -4.29 -2.52 7.91
N ALA A 133 -3.19 -2.12 8.54
CA ALA A 133 -2.55 -2.92 9.58
C ALA A 133 -3.45 -3.11 10.81
N VAL A 134 -4.21 -2.07 11.20
CA VAL A 134 -5.20 -2.15 12.29
C VAL A 134 -6.34 -3.11 11.91
N ARG A 135 -6.90 -3.02 10.69
CA ARG A 135 -7.95 -3.94 10.20
C ARG A 135 -7.46 -5.39 10.18
N ASP A 136 -6.24 -5.62 9.68
CA ASP A 136 -5.63 -6.94 9.64
C ASP A 136 -5.41 -7.49 11.06
N GLY A 137 -5.08 -6.62 12.04
CA GLY A 137 -4.96 -6.97 13.45
C GLY A 137 -6.28 -7.41 14.07
N LEU A 138 -7.38 -6.69 13.80
CA LEU A 138 -8.73 -7.07 14.25
C LEU A 138 -9.17 -8.41 13.64
N ALA A 139 -8.94 -8.62 12.35
CA ALA A 139 -9.24 -9.87 11.69
C ALA A 139 -8.42 -11.05 12.25
N ARG A 140 -7.14 -10.82 12.55
CA ARG A 140 -6.27 -11.81 13.22
C ARG A 140 -6.79 -12.14 14.60
N PHE A 141 -7.21 -11.15 15.37
CA PHE A 141 -7.77 -11.38 16.70
C PHE A 141 -8.98 -12.31 16.66
N ALA A 142 -9.94 -12.11 15.75
CA ALA A 142 -11.08 -13.01 15.57
C ALA A 142 -10.61 -14.46 15.33
N ARG A 143 -9.60 -14.65 14.47
CA ARG A 143 -9.04 -15.99 14.18
C ARG A 143 -8.35 -16.62 15.38
N VAL A 144 -7.62 -15.84 16.18
CA VAL A 144 -7.00 -16.31 17.44
C VAL A 144 -8.05 -16.82 18.40
N LEU A 145 -9.17 -16.10 18.55
CA LEU A 145 -10.27 -16.52 19.41
C LEU A 145 -10.93 -17.81 18.92
N ASP A 146 -11.24 -17.87 17.63
CA ASP A 146 -11.95 -19.02 17.02
C ASP A 146 -11.10 -20.30 17.03
N SER A 147 -9.79 -20.17 16.84
CA SER A 147 -8.85 -21.30 16.90
C SER A 147 -8.33 -21.59 18.32
N LYS A 148 -8.58 -20.68 19.26
CA LYS A 148 -8.04 -20.75 20.65
C LYS A 148 -6.51 -20.83 20.69
N ASP A 149 -5.85 -20.20 19.71
CA ASP A 149 -4.39 -20.09 19.65
C ASP A 149 -3.91 -18.94 20.56
N TRP A 150 -3.91 -19.20 21.87
CA TRP A 150 -3.55 -18.20 22.86
C TRP A 150 -2.10 -17.72 22.75
N ALA A 151 -1.22 -18.51 22.14
CA ALA A 151 0.16 -18.10 21.89
C ALA A 151 0.25 -16.95 20.88
N ALA A 152 -0.69 -16.87 19.94
CA ALA A 152 -0.76 -15.82 18.93
C ALA A 152 -1.38 -14.50 19.44
N LEU A 153 -1.83 -14.40 20.69
CA LEU A 153 -2.32 -13.13 21.26
C LEU A 153 -1.27 -12.03 21.20
N GLY A 154 0.02 -12.35 21.34
CA GLY A 154 1.14 -11.40 21.22
C GLY A 154 1.32 -10.79 19.82
N ASP A 155 0.72 -11.38 18.78
CA ASP A 155 0.69 -10.81 17.43
C ASP A 155 -0.32 -9.67 17.27
N VAL A 156 -1.26 -9.56 18.22
CA VAL A 156 -2.33 -8.57 18.25
C VAL A 156 -2.16 -7.55 19.38
N PHE A 157 -1.83 -8.02 20.56
CA PHE A 157 -1.74 -7.20 21.76
C PHE A 157 -0.28 -6.92 22.16
N ALA A 158 -0.07 -5.77 22.78
CA ALA A 158 1.20 -5.44 23.42
C ALA A 158 1.38 -6.22 24.72
N ALA A 159 2.62 -6.46 25.12
CA ALA A 159 2.91 -7.15 26.37
C ALA A 159 2.37 -6.41 27.62
N ASP A 160 2.32 -5.07 27.53
CA ASP A 160 1.83 -4.13 28.55
C ASP A 160 0.35 -3.74 28.35
N ILE A 161 -0.44 -4.57 27.66
CA ILE A 161 -1.87 -4.36 27.41
C ILE A 161 -2.65 -4.05 28.69
N THR A 162 -3.55 -3.08 28.63
CA THR A 162 -4.62 -2.89 29.63
C THR A 162 -5.97 -3.15 28.99
N PHE A 163 -6.90 -3.74 29.72
CA PHE A 163 -8.19 -4.13 29.13
C PHE A 163 -9.32 -4.18 30.15
N ASP A 164 -10.56 -3.97 29.70
CA ASP A 164 -11.77 -4.23 30.42
C ASP A 164 -12.79 -4.96 29.55
N TYR A 165 -13.18 -6.16 29.95
CA TYR A 165 -14.24 -6.95 29.32
C TYR A 165 -15.56 -6.91 30.11
N GLY A 166 -15.78 -5.84 30.87
CA GLY A 166 -16.96 -5.65 31.72
C GLY A 166 -16.80 -6.21 33.13
N LEU A 167 -15.57 -6.58 33.53
CA LEU A 167 -15.24 -7.14 34.84
C LEU A 167 -14.29 -6.22 35.64
N GLY A 168 -14.08 -5.00 35.16
CA GLY A 168 -13.09 -4.06 35.67
C GLY A 168 -11.76 -4.17 34.95
N GLU A 169 -10.95 -3.12 35.13
CA GLU A 169 -9.64 -2.99 34.47
C GLU A 169 -8.65 -4.06 34.93
N GLN A 170 -7.99 -4.68 33.97
CA GLN A 170 -6.91 -5.62 34.14
C GLN A 170 -5.72 -5.24 33.24
N ALA A 171 -4.54 -5.81 33.51
CA ALA A 171 -3.32 -5.48 32.79
C ALA A 171 -2.41 -6.69 32.57
N GLY A 172 -1.71 -6.65 31.44
CA GLY A 172 -0.69 -7.61 31.05
C GLY A 172 -1.20 -8.80 30.28
N MET A 173 -0.32 -9.36 29.45
CA MET A 173 -0.62 -10.46 28.55
C MET A 173 -1.07 -11.73 29.29
N ALA A 174 -0.51 -12.02 30.47
CA ALA A 174 -0.89 -13.19 31.26
C ALA A 174 -2.35 -13.10 31.72
N ALA A 175 -2.78 -11.95 32.24
CA ALA A 175 -4.15 -11.70 32.66
C ALA A 175 -5.12 -11.74 31.48
N LEU A 176 -4.73 -11.18 30.31
CA LEU A 176 -5.53 -11.26 29.09
C LEU A 176 -5.72 -12.71 28.64
N THR A 177 -4.64 -13.50 28.61
CA THR A 177 -4.69 -14.91 28.24
C THR A 177 -5.58 -15.72 29.17
N GLU A 178 -5.47 -15.49 30.47
CA GLU A 178 -6.31 -16.14 31.47
C GLU A 178 -7.79 -15.76 31.29
N ASN A 179 -8.08 -14.49 31.04
CA ASN A 179 -9.44 -14.02 30.75
C ASN A 179 -10.03 -14.73 29.52
N MET A 180 -9.26 -14.85 28.41
CA MET A 180 -9.71 -15.56 27.21
C MET A 180 -9.96 -17.02 27.49
N ARG A 181 -9.05 -17.71 28.18
CA ARG A 181 -9.17 -19.13 28.55
C ARG A 181 -10.37 -19.40 29.43
N ARG A 182 -10.58 -18.55 30.43
CA ARG A 182 -11.67 -18.67 31.39
C ARG A 182 -13.03 -18.83 30.73
N PHE A 183 -13.28 -18.10 29.65
CA PHE A 183 -14.55 -18.11 28.96
C PHE A 183 -14.56 -19.07 27.76
N LEU A 184 -13.49 -19.10 26.96
CA LEU A 184 -13.52 -19.76 25.66
C LEU A 184 -12.99 -21.19 25.64
N ASP A 185 -12.08 -21.59 26.56
CA ASP A 185 -11.57 -22.98 26.59
C ASP A 185 -12.65 -23.99 26.81
N ARG A 186 -13.72 -23.65 27.51
CA ARG A 186 -14.85 -24.48 27.79
C ARG A 186 -15.91 -24.58 26.68
N CYS A 187 -15.87 -23.64 25.71
CA CYS A 187 -16.76 -23.66 24.56
C CYS A 187 -16.30 -24.69 23.54
N GLY A 188 -17.22 -25.17 22.72
CA GLY A 188 -16.95 -25.83 21.46
C GLY A 188 -16.50 -24.83 20.37
N PRO A 189 -16.91 -25.07 19.12
CA PRO A 189 -16.63 -24.09 18.05
C PRO A 189 -17.17 -22.71 18.38
N SER A 190 -16.40 -21.69 18.05
CA SER A 190 -16.80 -20.28 18.17
C SER A 190 -16.56 -19.57 16.86
N GLN A 191 -17.32 -18.52 16.60
CA GLN A 191 -17.13 -17.64 15.47
C GLN A 191 -17.29 -16.19 15.90
N HIS A 192 -16.26 -15.38 15.66
CA HIS A 192 -16.25 -13.95 15.91
C HIS A 192 -16.31 -13.20 14.59
N LEU A 193 -17.36 -12.39 14.41
CA LEU A 193 -17.48 -11.44 13.30
C LEU A 193 -17.20 -10.05 13.84
N ILE A 194 -16.14 -9.41 13.34
CA ILE A 194 -15.75 -8.04 13.67
C ILE A 194 -16.00 -7.17 12.45
N GLY A 195 -16.89 -6.21 12.57
CA GLY A 195 -17.36 -5.40 11.46
C GLY A 195 -17.68 -3.96 11.84
N SER A 196 -18.20 -3.18 10.88
CA SER A 196 -18.49 -1.74 11.03
C SER A 196 -17.32 -0.99 11.66
N ILE A 197 -16.11 -1.26 11.13
CA ILE A 197 -14.86 -0.78 11.71
C ILE A 197 -14.62 0.67 11.32
N THR A 198 -14.46 1.55 12.32
CA THR A 198 -13.92 2.89 12.17
C THR A 198 -12.52 2.93 12.75
N ILE A 199 -11.62 3.68 12.10
CA ILE A 199 -10.22 3.83 12.52
C ILE A 199 -9.84 5.29 12.40
N GLU A 200 -9.28 5.84 13.46
CA GLU A 200 -8.70 7.17 13.51
C GLU A 200 -7.20 7.04 13.78
N VAL A 201 -6.39 7.33 12.77
CA VAL A 201 -4.92 7.31 12.89
C VAL A 201 -4.47 8.64 13.50
N GLY A 202 -3.63 8.57 14.51
CA GLY A 202 -3.07 9.76 15.15
C GLY A 202 -2.14 10.53 14.21
N PRO A 203 -1.95 11.85 14.45
CA PRO A 203 -1.11 12.71 13.61
C PRO A 203 0.36 12.27 13.57
N ASP A 204 0.82 11.55 14.60
CA ASP A 204 2.15 10.94 14.66
C ASP A 204 2.29 9.67 13.81
N ARG A 205 1.17 9.12 13.31
CA ARG A 205 1.07 7.86 12.55
C ARG A 205 1.68 6.64 13.26
N ASN A 206 1.84 6.74 14.57
CA ASN A 206 2.32 5.67 15.44
C ASN A 206 1.26 5.29 16.48
N SER A 207 0.16 6.00 16.53
CA SER A 207 -1.01 5.73 17.36
C SER A 207 -2.28 5.64 16.50
N ALA A 208 -3.28 4.88 16.95
CA ALA A 208 -4.61 4.83 16.35
C ALA A 208 -5.67 4.46 17.40
N VAL A 209 -6.90 4.83 17.10
CA VAL A 209 -8.09 4.34 17.83
C VAL A 209 -8.96 3.60 16.82
N SER A 210 -9.43 2.40 17.18
CA SER A 210 -10.44 1.70 16.41
C SER A 210 -11.68 1.43 17.24
N ARG A 211 -12.84 1.48 16.57
CA ARG A 211 -14.12 1.02 17.09
C ARG A 211 -14.68 -0.02 16.13
N ALA A 212 -15.13 -1.14 16.66
CA ALA A 212 -15.62 -2.22 15.82
C ALA A 212 -16.73 -2.99 16.52
N TYR A 213 -17.83 -3.23 15.83
CA TYR A 213 -18.85 -4.14 16.36
C TYR A 213 -18.33 -5.56 16.32
N VAL A 214 -18.63 -6.30 17.39
CA VAL A 214 -18.39 -7.72 17.49
C VAL A 214 -19.71 -8.46 17.63
N GLN A 215 -19.88 -9.50 16.81
CA GLN A 215 -20.89 -10.54 16.99
C GLN A 215 -20.17 -11.88 17.15
N ALA A 216 -20.36 -12.51 18.28
CA ALA A 216 -19.71 -13.78 18.58
C ALA A 216 -20.75 -14.84 18.90
N ARG A 217 -20.63 -15.98 18.26
CA ARG A 217 -21.42 -17.19 18.55
C ARG A 217 -20.51 -18.25 19.17
N HIS A 218 -20.97 -18.82 20.27
CA HIS A 218 -20.29 -19.91 20.98
C HIS A 218 -21.19 -21.12 21.01
N GLN A 219 -20.64 -22.30 20.68
CA GLN A 219 -21.34 -23.58 20.68
C GLN A 219 -20.95 -24.40 21.93
N ARG A 220 -21.88 -25.20 22.45
CA ARG A 220 -21.55 -26.20 23.49
C ARG A 220 -20.60 -27.26 22.90
N PRO A 221 -19.58 -27.71 23.65
CA PRO A 221 -18.69 -28.78 23.18
C PRO A 221 -19.44 -30.09 22.91
N GLY A 222 -19.05 -30.78 21.83
CA GLY A 222 -19.52 -32.12 21.52
C GLY A 222 -20.94 -32.21 20.92
N ASP A 223 -21.66 -31.11 20.77
CA ASP A 223 -23.01 -31.10 20.24
C ASP A 223 -23.18 -30.00 19.17
N GLN A 224 -23.12 -30.41 17.90
CA GLN A 224 -23.22 -29.46 16.77
C GLN A 224 -24.62 -28.85 16.59
N GLN A 225 -25.66 -29.44 17.18
CA GLN A 225 -27.03 -28.95 17.18
C GLN A 225 -27.49 -28.47 18.56
N GLY A 226 -26.58 -28.50 19.53
CA GLY A 226 -26.83 -28.12 20.90
C GLY A 226 -26.95 -26.64 21.14
N PRO A 227 -27.07 -26.25 22.40
CA PRO A 227 -27.23 -24.85 22.78
C PRO A 227 -26.08 -23.97 22.28
N VAL A 228 -26.44 -22.77 21.85
CA VAL A 228 -25.51 -21.67 21.50
C VAL A 228 -25.70 -20.51 22.46
N PHE A 229 -24.66 -19.68 22.57
CA PHE A 229 -24.74 -18.42 23.25
C PHE A 229 -24.11 -17.34 22.37
N ASP A 230 -24.90 -16.33 22.02
CA ASP A 230 -24.50 -15.20 21.20
C ASP A 230 -24.22 -13.99 22.06
N THR A 231 -23.10 -13.33 21.83
CA THR A 231 -22.73 -12.08 22.46
C THR A 231 -22.51 -11.00 21.40
N ASN A 232 -23.08 -9.82 21.59
CA ASN A 232 -22.96 -8.70 20.68
C ASN A 232 -22.52 -7.47 21.45
N GLY A 233 -21.56 -6.75 20.88
CA GLY A 233 -21.02 -5.58 21.53
C GLY A 233 -20.11 -4.77 20.61
N GLU A 234 -19.28 -3.97 21.21
CA GLU A 234 -18.30 -3.15 20.53
C GLU A 234 -16.95 -3.29 21.23
N TYR A 235 -15.89 -3.41 20.44
CA TYR A 235 -14.52 -3.21 20.90
C TYR A 235 -14.08 -1.79 20.62
N VAL A 236 -13.53 -1.13 21.61
CA VAL A 236 -12.86 0.15 21.51
C VAL A 236 -11.39 -0.07 21.84
N ASP A 237 -10.54 0.07 20.82
CA ASP A 237 -9.13 -0.25 20.94
C ASP A 237 -8.25 0.97 20.74
N ARG A 238 -7.21 1.11 21.58
CA ARG A 238 -6.08 1.98 21.32
C ARG A 238 -4.91 1.14 20.82
N TRP A 239 -4.32 1.59 19.73
CA TRP A 239 -3.23 0.93 19.04
C TRP A 239 -1.97 1.78 19.10
N GLU A 240 -0.83 1.13 19.21
CA GLU A 240 0.48 1.74 19.03
C GLU A 240 1.33 0.93 18.04
N ARG A 241 2.14 1.65 17.28
CA ARG A 241 3.13 1.05 16.40
C ARG A 241 4.39 0.73 17.21
N ARG A 242 4.61 -0.53 17.50
CA ARG A 242 5.80 -1.06 18.20
C ARG A 242 6.84 -1.55 17.17
N SER A 243 8.03 -1.94 17.61
CA SER A 243 9.09 -2.49 16.73
C SER A 243 8.65 -3.72 15.94
N THR A 244 7.70 -4.50 16.47
CA THR A 244 7.12 -5.71 15.84
C THR A 244 5.82 -5.44 15.06
N GLY A 245 5.45 -4.17 14.84
CA GLY A 245 4.21 -3.76 14.16
C GLY A 245 3.16 -3.17 15.09
N TRP A 246 1.95 -2.99 14.57
CA TRP A 246 0.83 -2.43 15.32
C TRP A 246 0.32 -3.42 16.38
N ARG A 247 0.09 -2.92 17.61
CA ARG A 247 -0.40 -3.70 18.74
C ARG A 247 -1.47 -2.92 19.49
N ILE A 248 -2.50 -3.63 19.97
CA ILE A 248 -3.49 -3.07 20.89
C ILE A 248 -2.82 -2.90 22.26
N VAL A 249 -2.81 -1.67 22.77
CA VAL A 249 -2.28 -1.31 24.10
C VAL A 249 -3.39 -1.10 25.12
N ARG A 250 -4.62 -0.87 24.65
CA ARG A 250 -5.83 -0.79 25.47
C ARG A 250 -7.00 -1.37 24.71
N ARG A 251 -7.83 -2.22 25.38
CA ARG A 251 -9.13 -2.67 24.88
C ARG A 251 -10.21 -2.46 25.92
N ASP A 252 -11.32 -1.86 25.50
CA ASP A 252 -12.57 -1.83 26.23
C ASP A 252 -13.61 -2.60 25.41
N ALA A 253 -14.23 -3.63 26.02
CA ALA A 253 -15.31 -4.41 25.44
C ALA A 253 -16.65 -3.94 26.04
N LEU A 254 -17.48 -3.35 25.19
CA LEU A 254 -18.80 -2.84 25.57
C LEU A 254 -19.87 -3.84 25.09
N TRP A 255 -20.42 -4.64 26.01
CA TRP A 255 -21.43 -5.62 25.66
C TRP A 255 -22.82 -4.99 25.61
N HIS A 256 -23.52 -5.20 24.49
CA HIS A 256 -24.84 -4.61 24.25
C HIS A 256 -25.98 -5.59 24.46
N THR A 257 -25.88 -6.80 23.90
CA THR A 257 -26.93 -7.82 23.99
C THR A 257 -26.34 -9.22 24.05
N HIS A 258 -27.10 -10.11 24.67
CA HIS A 258 -26.81 -11.54 24.72
C HIS A 258 -28.06 -12.32 24.40
N SER A 259 -27.90 -13.53 23.79
CA SER A 259 -29.01 -14.46 23.54
C SER A 259 -28.54 -15.89 23.58
N GLY A 260 -29.45 -16.82 23.91
CA GLY A 260 -29.16 -18.24 24.01
C GLY A 260 -28.87 -18.73 25.42
N ASP A 261 -28.16 -19.85 25.55
CA ASP A 261 -27.83 -20.46 26.82
C ASP A 261 -26.48 -19.94 27.38
N ALA A 262 -26.57 -19.12 28.40
CA ALA A 262 -25.41 -18.54 29.05
C ALA A 262 -24.45 -19.60 29.65
N GLY A 263 -24.94 -20.82 29.96
CA GLY A 263 -24.12 -21.93 30.45
C GLY A 263 -23.09 -22.44 29.44
N VAL A 264 -23.19 -22.02 28.16
CA VAL A 264 -22.17 -22.31 27.13
C VAL A 264 -20.87 -21.55 27.44
N LEU A 265 -20.97 -20.29 27.88
CA LEU A 265 -19.84 -19.40 28.12
C LEU A 265 -19.51 -19.29 29.62
N TYR A 266 -20.51 -19.20 30.46
CA TYR A 266 -20.33 -18.97 31.89
C TYR A 266 -20.47 -20.32 32.67
N PRO A 267 -19.61 -20.55 33.67
CA PRO A 267 -19.81 -21.70 34.58
C PRO A 267 -21.13 -21.51 35.33
N SER A 268 -21.90 -22.59 35.48
CA SER A 268 -23.01 -22.59 36.42
C SER A 268 -22.49 -22.21 37.81
N PRO A 269 -23.19 -21.32 38.55
CA PRO A 269 -22.84 -21.09 39.94
C PRO A 269 -22.85 -22.46 40.68
N GLN A 270 -21.76 -22.78 41.39
CA GLN A 270 -21.71 -23.94 42.29
C GLN A 270 -22.58 -23.67 43.49
#